data_245b924df1b06ff738eddac252086b1a
#
_entry.id   245b924df1b06ff738eddac252086b1a
#
_cell.length_a   1.000
_cell.length_b   1.000
_cell.length_c   1.000
_cell.angle_alpha   90.00
_cell.angle_beta   90.00
_cell.angle_gamma   90.00
#
_symmetry.space_group_name_H-M   'P 1'
#
loop_
_entity.id
_entity.type
_entity.pdbx_description
1 polymer ?
#
loop_
_entity_poly.entity_id
_entity_poly.type
_entity_poly.pdbx_seq_one_letter_code
_entity_poly.pdbx_strand_id
1 'polypeptide(L)'
;MVASISEPRVRKLYDCGQLPSSNCWSPSVQDRQCRLLVGRGRELLLLSHNDMSVLEVQPDPQPGSESVITLVVLSPDQDRVAIAMDSGLLWLGSILNATKRLASIQLDKAPCLMAWCGEDAVVAILDDGTAVLAHVSGATETMFQPAPICLVQECDGVRILSNGFHDLLHKVEAPVQDIFKVASMEPGAILLMASQAYQAKSHKADEYIRMIETQIERAVAQCVSAAGALFQSSHQKELMRAARLGTAFMKEGPTSIFHQQCVTLKLLNAVRHYRIGLPLTLPQLTKLTTPVLLDRSVSH
;
A
#
# COMPACT_ATOMS: atom_id res chain seq x y z
N MET A 1 14.89 -2.60 24.38
CA MET A 1 14.52 -2.14 25.73
C MET A 1 13.15 -1.55 25.59
N VAL A 2 12.12 -2.27 26.01
CA VAL A 2 10.74 -1.76 25.99
C VAL A 2 10.68 -0.70 27.07
N ALA A 3 10.52 0.57 26.68
CA ALA A 3 10.24 1.63 27.64
C ALA A 3 8.89 1.30 28.27
N SER A 4 8.88 1.09 29.57
CA SER A 4 7.64 0.90 30.33
C SER A 4 6.78 2.16 30.16
N ILE A 5 5.56 2.01 29.70
CA ILE A 5 4.57 3.11 29.57
C ILE A 5 4.29 3.76 30.96
N SER A 6 4.59 3.05 32.04
CA SER A 6 4.41 3.51 33.43
C SER A 6 5.34 4.67 33.85
N GLU A 7 6.47 4.86 33.16
CA GLU A 7 7.41 5.95 33.44
C GLU A 7 7.92 6.60 32.15
N PRO A 8 7.16 7.47 31.50
CA PRO A 8 7.59 8.14 30.30
C PRO A 8 8.76 9.08 30.59
N ARG A 9 9.92 8.82 30.00
CA ARG A 9 11.09 9.69 30.09
C ARG A 9 11.16 10.57 28.85
N VAL A 10 11.02 11.85 29.04
CA VAL A 10 11.23 12.85 27.98
C VAL A 10 12.72 13.13 27.85
N ARG A 11 13.27 12.91 26.65
CA ARG A 11 14.65 13.26 26.31
C ARG A 11 14.66 14.21 25.12
N LYS A 12 15.28 15.36 25.27
CA LYS A 12 15.52 16.29 24.16
C LYS A 12 16.60 15.67 23.25
N LEU A 13 16.25 15.37 22.01
CA LEU A 13 17.16 14.80 21.00
C LEU A 13 17.89 15.91 20.27
N TYR A 14 17.17 16.92 19.80
CA TYR A 14 17.70 18.03 19.00
C TYR A 14 16.84 19.28 19.18
N ASP A 15 17.42 20.45 19.00
CA ASP A 15 16.71 21.72 18.98
C ASP A 15 16.55 22.20 17.53
N CYS A 16 15.41 21.92 16.93
CA CYS A 16 15.11 22.31 15.55
C CYS A 16 14.77 23.80 15.40
N GLY A 17 14.78 24.59 16.49
CA GLY A 17 14.30 25.96 16.48
C GLY A 17 12.77 26.04 16.37
N GLN A 18 12.25 27.12 15.78
CA GLN A 18 10.83 27.23 15.53
C GLN A 18 10.42 26.37 14.33
N LEU A 19 9.55 25.38 14.56
CA LEU A 19 8.91 24.62 13.49
C LEU A 19 7.74 25.41 12.92
N PRO A 20 7.66 25.60 11.60
CA PRO A 20 6.62 26.43 10.98
C PRO A 20 5.22 25.85 11.09
N SER A 21 5.08 24.52 11.23
CA SER A 21 3.78 23.85 11.38
C SER A 21 3.89 22.56 12.19
N SER A 22 2.78 22.13 12.80
CA SER A 22 2.71 20.90 13.61
C SER A 22 2.85 19.59 12.83
N ASN A 23 2.70 19.62 11.52
CA ASN A 23 2.63 18.42 10.66
C ASN A 23 3.89 18.21 9.80
N CYS A 24 4.96 18.95 10.04
CA CYS A 24 6.20 18.85 9.28
C CYS A 24 7.16 17.75 9.78
N TRP A 25 6.65 16.63 10.28
CA TRP A 25 7.49 15.54 10.72
C TRP A 25 6.85 14.18 10.50
N SER A 26 7.69 13.17 10.25
CA SER A 26 7.28 11.78 10.11
C SER A 26 8.23 10.86 10.88
N PRO A 27 7.74 10.07 11.85
CA PRO A 27 8.56 9.10 12.55
C PRO A 27 8.71 7.82 11.73
N SER A 28 9.83 7.16 11.92
CA SER A 28 10.09 5.85 11.34
C SER A 28 10.86 4.97 12.33
N VAL A 29 10.57 3.68 12.32
CA VAL A 29 11.29 2.68 13.12
C VAL A 29 11.76 1.57 12.19
N GLN A 30 13.07 1.46 12.00
CA GLN A 30 13.70 0.40 11.23
C GLN A 30 14.81 -0.23 12.08
N ASP A 31 14.87 -1.57 12.12
CA ASP A 31 15.89 -2.33 12.85
C ASP A 31 16.07 -1.89 14.32
N ARG A 32 14.97 -1.60 15.01
CA ARG A 32 14.93 -1.05 16.39
C ARG A 32 15.57 0.35 16.52
N GLN A 33 15.80 1.04 15.44
CA GLN A 33 16.25 2.43 15.42
C GLN A 33 15.09 3.34 15.11
N CYS A 34 14.85 4.32 16.01
CA CYS A 34 13.90 5.41 15.71
C CYS A 34 14.62 6.45 14.86
N ARG A 35 14.00 6.82 13.76
CA ARG A 35 14.37 7.95 12.91
C ARG A 35 13.22 8.93 12.88
N LEU A 36 13.53 10.19 12.81
CA LEU A 36 12.55 11.26 12.69
C LEU A 36 12.92 12.13 11.50
N LEU A 37 12.02 12.22 10.55
CA LEU A 37 12.15 13.13 9.42
C LEU A 37 11.40 14.42 9.75
N VAL A 38 12.07 15.56 9.64
CA VAL A 38 11.52 16.87 10.02
C VAL A 38 11.75 17.87 8.90
N GLY A 39 10.68 18.50 8.43
CA GLY A 39 10.76 19.64 7.53
C GLY A 39 10.96 20.95 8.30
N ARG A 40 11.98 21.72 7.94
CA ARG A 40 12.25 23.04 8.51
C ARG A 40 12.43 24.07 7.38
N GLY A 41 11.43 24.89 7.17
CA GLY A 41 11.46 25.83 6.05
C GLY A 41 11.59 25.08 4.73
N ARG A 42 12.78 25.12 4.12
CA ARG A 42 13.12 24.43 2.87
C ARG A 42 13.96 23.18 3.06
N GLU A 43 14.44 22.96 4.27
CA GLU A 43 15.36 21.88 4.59
C GLU A 43 14.61 20.68 5.15
N LEU A 44 15.07 19.50 4.78
CA LEU A 44 14.60 18.24 5.33
C LEU A 44 15.70 17.64 6.20
N LEU A 45 15.40 17.43 7.49
CA LEU A 45 16.32 16.91 8.47
C LEU A 45 15.96 15.46 8.78
N LEU A 46 16.93 14.55 8.75
CA LEU A 46 16.75 13.17 9.22
C LEU A 46 17.51 13.02 10.55
N LEU A 47 16.78 12.85 11.63
CA LEU A 47 17.31 12.61 12.95
C LEU A 47 17.30 11.10 13.24
N SER A 48 18.44 10.56 13.70
CA SER A 48 18.55 9.17 14.15
C SER A 48 18.79 9.12 15.65
N HIS A 49 18.29 8.08 16.33
CA HIS A 49 18.47 7.92 17.77
C HIS A 49 19.93 7.65 18.18
N ASN A 50 20.68 6.94 17.34
CA ASN A 50 22.05 6.52 17.66
C ASN A 50 23.12 7.45 17.05
N ASP A 51 22.79 8.12 15.96
CA ASP A 51 23.64 9.09 15.31
C ASP A 51 22.84 10.39 15.14
N MET A 52 23.29 11.44 15.79
CA MET A 52 22.72 12.79 15.58
C MET A 52 23.21 13.36 14.22
N SER A 53 23.30 12.55 13.20
CA SER A 53 23.62 12.98 11.86
C SER A 53 22.39 13.67 11.26
N VAL A 54 22.51 14.96 11.04
CA VAL A 54 21.53 15.75 10.30
C VAL A 54 21.83 15.53 8.82
N LEU A 55 20.95 14.82 8.13
CA LEU A 55 20.98 14.67 6.68
C LEU A 55 20.18 15.83 6.08
N GLU A 56 20.87 16.83 5.56
CA GLU A 56 20.22 17.91 4.80
C GLU A 56 19.83 17.37 3.42
N VAL A 57 18.56 17.05 3.28
CA VAL A 57 17.97 16.71 1.99
C VAL A 57 17.39 17.99 1.41
N GLN A 58 17.96 18.48 0.33
CA GLN A 58 17.41 19.63 -0.39
C GLN A 58 16.43 19.11 -1.45
N PRO A 59 15.10 19.26 -1.28
CA PRO A 59 14.20 19.09 -2.40
C PRO A 59 14.58 20.11 -3.44
N ASP A 60 14.80 19.66 -4.69
CA ASP A 60 15.29 20.49 -5.80
C ASP A 60 14.39 21.74 -5.96
N PRO A 61 14.82 22.92 -5.50
CA PRO A 61 13.97 24.09 -5.54
C PRO A 61 13.97 24.63 -6.95
N GLN A 62 12.80 24.86 -7.52
CA GLN A 62 12.76 25.75 -8.67
C GLN A 62 13.39 27.09 -8.26
N PRO A 63 14.39 27.57 -9.02
CA PRO A 63 15.06 28.81 -8.66
C PRO A 63 14.04 29.95 -8.62
N GLY A 64 13.86 30.56 -7.44
CA GLY A 64 12.99 31.70 -7.21
C GLY A 64 11.74 31.49 -6.35
N SER A 65 11.39 30.25 -5.97
CA SER A 65 10.22 30.04 -5.08
C SER A 65 10.64 30.12 -3.62
N GLU A 66 9.96 30.95 -2.82
CA GLU A 66 10.09 31.02 -1.36
C GLU A 66 9.27 29.95 -0.63
N SER A 67 8.94 28.85 -1.31
CA SER A 67 8.05 27.79 -0.81
C SER A 67 8.60 27.11 0.43
N VAL A 68 7.71 26.83 1.38
CA VAL A 68 8.01 26.19 2.66
C VAL A 68 7.39 24.80 2.70
N ILE A 69 8.09 23.84 3.30
CA ILE A 69 7.59 22.48 3.52
C ILE A 69 6.44 22.52 4.52
N THR A 70 5.29 21.99 4.13
CA THR A 70 4.07 21.92 4.95
C THR A 70 3.79 20.54 5.49
N LEU A 71 4.05 19.49 4.70
CA LEU A 71 3.86 18.10 5.08
C LEU A 71 5.05 17.24 4.63
N VAL A 72 5.38 16.26 5.45
CA VAL A 72 6.41 15.24 5.17
C VAL A 72 5.89 13.88 5.58
N VAL A 73 5.93 12.88 4.68
CA VAL A 73 5.51 11.51 4.97
C VAL A 73 6.49 10.52 4.37
N LEU A 74 6.89 9.53 5.19
CA LEU A 74 7.72 8.41 4.78
C LEU A 74 6.88 7.26 4.21
N SER A 75 7.42 6.59 3.20
CA SER A 75 6.83 5.36 2.67
C SER A 75 6.90 4.21 3.70
N PRO A 76 6.05 3.17 3.57
CA PRO A 76 6.05 2.03 4.49
C PRO A 76 7.39 1.27 4.52
N ASP A 77 8.12 1.22 3.40
CA ASP A 77 9.46 0.64 3.27
C ASP A 77 10.57 1.55 3.80
N GLN A 78 10.25 2.83 4.09
CA GLN A 78 11.15 3.88 4.59
C GLN A 78 12.28 4.29 3.63
N ASP A 79 12.18 3.91 2.37
CA ASP A 79 13.16 4.26 1.33
C ASP A 79 12.77 5.53 0.57
N ARG A 80 11.48 5.90 0.62
CA ARG A 80 10.93 7.04 -0.13
C ARG A 80 10.30 8.07 0.79
N VAL A 81 10.32 9.31 0.34
CA VAL A 81 9.70 10.43 1.05
C VAL A 81 8.81 11.22 0.10
N ALA A 82 7.67 11.64 0.61
CA ALA A 82 6.78 12.59 -0.01
C ALA A 82 6.82 13.90 0.78
N ILE A 83 6.98 15.01 0.08
CA ILE A 83 7.05 16.35 0.64
C ILE A 83 6.03 17.21 -0.08
N ALA A 84 5.16 17.87 0.68
CA ALA A 84 4.28 18.88 0.15
C ALA A 84 4.77 20.28 0.56
N MET A 85 4.60 21.24 -0.33
CA MET A 85 4.96 22.64 -0.11
C MET A 85 3.71 23.51 -0.09
N ASP A 86 3.83 24.67 0.52
CA ASP A 86 2.76 25.69 0.58
C ASP A 86 2.33 26.19 -0.80
N SER A 87 3.22 26.13 -1.79
CA SER A 87 2.94 26.43 -3.19
C SER A 87 2.05 25.37 -3.90
N GLY A 88 1.67 24.30 -3.22
CA GLY A 88 0.99 23.17 -3.83
C GLY A 88 1.92 22.20 -4.55
N LEU A 89 3.22 22.38 -4.49
CA LEU A 89 4.19 21.45 -5.09
C LEU A 89 4.27 20.19 -4.23
N LEU A 90 3.98 19.03 -4.83
CA LEU A 90 4.20 17.69 -4.27
C LEU A 90 5.48 17.10 -4.87
N TRP A 91 6.47 16.87 -4.03
CA TRP A 91 7.74 16.29 -4.41
C TRP A 91 7.86 14.86 -3.87
N LEU A 92 8.21 13.91 -4.72
CA LEU A 92 8.44 12.51 -4.37
C LEU A 92 9.90 12.16 -4.66
N GLY A 93 10.57 11.58 -3.69
CA GLY A 93 11.98 11.24 -3.81
C GLY A 93 12.43 10.08 -2.95
N SER A 94 13.72 9.71 -3.06
CA SER A 94 14.36 8.67 -2.24
C SER A 94 15.15 9.31 -1.11
N ILE A 95 15.09 8.70 0.09
CA ILE A 95 15.88 9.13 1.25
C ILE A 95 17.33 8.72 1.11
N LEU A 96 17.59 7.50 0.61
CA LEU A 96 18.95 6.95 0.48
C LEU A 96 19.79 7.75 -0.54
N ASN A 97 19.13 8.28 -1.57
CA ASN A 97 19.72 9.18 -2.54
C ASN A 97 18.91 10.49 -2.54
N ALA A 98 19.16 11.33 -1.55
CA ALA A 98 18.44 12.59 -1.32
C ALA A 98 18.33 13.52 -2.54
N THR A 99 19.15 13.30 -3.56
CA THR A 99 19.14 14.02 -4.84
C THR A 99 18.29 13.36 -5.90
N LYS A 100 17.82 12.10 -5.69
CA LYS A 100 17.04 11.39 -6.71
C LYS A 100 15.56 11.73 -6.57
N ARG A 101 15.13 12.73 -7.34
CA ARG A 101 13.72 13.03 -7.58
C ARG A 101 13.08 11.89 -8.38
N LEU A 102 11.98 11.35 -7.90
CA LEU A 102 11.15 10.39 -8.62
C LEU A 102 10.07 11.12 -9.42
N ALA A 103 9.34 12.01 -8.77
CA ALA A 103 8.32 12.83 -9.42
C ALA A 103 8.21 14.22 -8.75
N SER A 104 7.69 15.17 -9.49
CA SER A 104 7.31 16.51 -9.01
C SER A 104 6.00 16.88 -9.67
N ILE A 105 4.98 17.11 -8.87
CA ILE A 105 3.59 17.28 -9.32
C ILE A 105 3.07 18.58 -8.73
N GLN A 106 2.54 19.46 -9.59
CA GLN A 106 1.92 20.69 -9.14
C GLN A 106 0.44 20.43 -8.89
N LEU A 107 0.02 20.63 -7.65
CA LEU A 107 -1.38 20.63 -7.23
C LEU A 107 -1.94 22.05 -7.26
N ASP A 108 -3.25 22.17 -7.35
CA ASP A 108 -3.93 23.48 -7.35
C ASP A 108 -3.78 24.21 -6.02
N LYS A 109 -3.67 23.45 -4.91
CA LYS A 109 -3.50 23.96 -3.54
C LYS A 109 -2.57 23.06 -2.74
N ALA A 110 -2.05 23.58 -1.65
CA ALA A 110 -1.31 22.76 -0.68
C ALA A 110 -2.23 21.71 -0.04
N PRO A 111 -1.83 20.45 0.07
CA PRO A 111 -2.62 19.42 0.72
C PRO A 111 -2.63 19.61 2.24
N CYS A 112 -3.77 19.28 2.86
CA CYS A 112 -3.94 19.28 4.31
C CYS A 112 -3.57 17.96 4.97
N LEU A 113 -3.71 16.84 4.24
CA LEU A 113 -3.33 15.48 4.66
C LEU A 113 -2.61 14.76 3.53
N MET A 114 -1.70 13.88 3.90
CA MET A 114 -0.95 13.09 2.94
C MET A 114 -0.57 11.73 3.53
N ALA A 115 -0.65 10.66 2.73
CA ALA A 115 -0.23 9.32 3.11
C ALA A 115 0.24 8.53 1.89
N TRP A 116 1.22 7.62 2.07
CA TRP A 116 1.65 6.70 1.02
C TRP A 116 0.63 5.58 0.83
N CYS A 117 0.29 5.31 -0.41
CA CYS A 117 -0.53 4.18 -0.84
C CYS A 117 0.39 3.08 -1.37
N GLY A 118 0.81 2.19 -0.49
CA GLY A 118 1.88 1.24 -0.79
C GLY A 118 3.23 1.94 -1.00
N GLU A 119 3.99 1.48 -1.98
CA GLU A 119 5.36 1.98 -2.25
C GLU A 119 5.41 2.99 -3.42
N ASP A 120 4.39 2.99 -4.29
CA ASP A 120 4.47 3.64 -5.62
C ASP A 120 3.61 4.89 -5.77
N ALA A 121 2.73 5.18 -4.82
CA ALA A 121 1.81 6.30 -4.94
C ALA A 121 1.58 7.00 -3.60
N VAL A 122 1.17 8.27 -3.66
CA VAL A 122 0.80 9.08 -2.51
C VAL A 122 -0.61 9.61 -2.69
N VAL A 123 -1.41 9.54 -1.64
CA VAL A 123 -2.71 10.21 -1.57
C VAL A 123 -2.53 11.53 -0.85
N ALA A 124 -2.91 12.61 -1.51
CA ALA A 124 -2.93 13.96 -0.96
C ALA A 124 -4.36 14.46 -0.91
N ILE A 125 -4.81 14.94 0.23
CA ILE A 125 -6.16 15.51 0.43
C ILE A 125 -6.05 17.02 0.46
N LEU A 126 -6.85 17.68 -0.35
CA LEU A 126 -6.98 19.13 -0.38
C LEU A 126 -8.12 19.59 0.57
N ASP A 127 -8.13 20.87 0.91
CA ASP A 127 -9.11 21.44 1.85
C ASP A 127 -10.57 21.31 1.37
N ASP A 128 -10.78 21.22 0.07
CA ASP A 128 -12.10 21.07 -0.55
C ASP A 128 -12.64 19.62 -0.56
N GLY A 129 -11.88 18.67 0.00
CA GLY A 129 -12.20 17.24 -0.02
C GLY A 129 -11.73 16.53 -1.28
N THR A 130 -11.04 17.20 -2.19
CA THR A 130 -10.43 16.55 -3.34
C THR A 130 -9.26 15.69 -2.88
N ALA A 131 -9.29 14.40 -3.21
CA ALA A 131 -8.18 13.48 -3.03
C ALA A 131 -7.43 13.33 -4.35
N VAL A 132 -6.14 13.60 -4.34
CA VAL A 132 -5.26 13.41 -5.49
C VAL A 132 -4.36 12.21 -5.23
N LEU A 133 -4.47 11.18 -6.06
CA LEU A 133 -3.55 10.06 -6.09
C LEU A 133 -2.39 10.41 -7.05
N ALA A 134 -1.21 10.56 -6.50
CA ALA A 134 0.01 10.94 -7.21
C ALA A 134 0.97 9.75 -7.28
N HIS A 135 1.24 9.24 -8.46
CA HIS A 135 2.14 8.12 -8.67
C HIS A 135 3.59 8.59 -8.86
N VAL A 136 4.57 7.78 -8.46
CA VAL A 136 6.00 8.07 -8.62
C VAL A 136 6.46 8.22 -10.07
N SER A 137 5.65 7.80 -11.05
CA SER A 137 5.87 8.08 -12.48
C SER A 137 5.42 9.47 -12.92
N GLY A 138 4.79 10.25 -12.04
CA GLY A 138 4.21 11.55 -12.34
C GLY A 138 2.75 11.52 -12.82
N ALA A 139 2.14 10.33 -12.94
CA ALA A 139 0.72 10.22 -13.24
C ALA A 139 -0.14 10.61 -12.03
N THR A 140 -1.26 11.28 -12.27
CA THR A 140 -2.19 11.72 -11.23
C THR A 140 -3.61 11.31 -11.55
N GLU A 141 -4.37 10.92 -10.53
CA GLU A 141 -5.82 10.70 -10.60
C GLU A 141 -6.49 11.48 -9.48
N THR A 142 -7.66 12.02 -9.74
CA THR A 142 -8.42 12.78 -8.75
C THR A 142 -9.72 12.08 -8.42
N MET A 143 -10.08 12.09 -7.14
CA MET A 143 -11.35 11.58 -6.65
C MET A 143 -11.88 12.54 -5.56
N PHE A 144 -13.19 12.60 -5.41
CA PHE A 144 -13.79 13.38 -4.33
C PHE A 144 -14.09 12.49 -3.13
N GLN A 145 -13.73 12.95 -1.94
CA GLN A 145 -14.01 12.29 -0.67
C GLN A 145 -14.77 13.25 0.27
N PRO A 146 -15.92 12.83 0.81
CA PRO A 146 -16.66 13.69 1.73
C PRO A 146 -15.90 13.86 3.06
N ALA A 147 -15.69 15.10 3.47
CA ALA A 147 -15.07 15.45 4.75
C ALA A 147 -15.99 15.09 5.95
N PRO A 148 -15.45 14.86 7.15
CA PRO A 148 -14.03 14.85 7.52
C PRO A 148 -13.31 13.57 7.10
N ILE A 149 -12.02 13.68 6.78
CA ILE A 149 -11.20 12.56 6.32
C ILE A 149 -10.02 12.37 7.27
N CYS A 150 -9.72 11.12 7.59
CA CYS A 150 -8.46 10.70 8.21
C CYS A 150 -7.80 9.64 7.31
N LEU A 151 -6.51 9.78 7.07
CA LEU A 151 -5.72 8.83 6.31
C LEU A 151 -4.86 7.98 7.25
N VAL A 152 -4.91 6.66 7.06
CA VAL A 152 -4.04 5.72 7.77
C VAL A 152 -3.25 4.94 6.75
N GLN A 153 -1.93 5.12 6.79
CA GLN A 153 -0.99 4.44 5.90
C GLN A 153 -0.87 2.97 6.27
N GLU A 154 -0.99 2.10 5.26
CA GLU A 154 -0.77 0.66 5.38
C GLU A 154 0.37 0.22 4.45
N CYS A 155 0.86 -1.00 4.62
CA CYS A 155 1.98 -1.51 3.82
C CYS A 155 1.64 -1.75 2.34
N ASP A 156 0.38 -1.89 2.00
CA ASP A 156 -0.14 -2.18 0.66
C ASP A 156 -1.17 -1.15 0.16
N GLY A 157 -1.46 -0.12 0.95
CA GLY A 157 -2.46 0.88 0.58
C GLY A 157 -2.67 1.96 1.63
N VAL A 158 -3.79 2.66 1.52
CA VAL A 158 -4.23 3.70 2.46
C VAL A 158 -5.66 3.42 2.89
N ARG A 159 -5.92 3.47 4.18
CA ARG A 159 -7.28 3.52 4.70
C ARG A 159 -7.76 4.95 4.75
N ILE A 160 -8.92 5.17 4.18
CA ILE A 160 -9.61 6.46 4.20
C ILE A 160 -10.78 6.30 5.15
N LEU A 161 -10.72 7.03 6.26
CA LEU A 161 -11.73 6.99 7.30
C LEU A 161 -12.52 8.29 7.28
N SER A 162 -13.84 8.18 7.30
CA SER A 162 -14.78 9.29 7.43
C SER A 162 -15.90 8.90 8.39
N ASN A 163 -16.79 9.84 8.70
CA ASN A 163 -17.92 9.58 9.63
C ASN A 163 -18.89 8.48 9.14
N GLY A 164 -18.96 8.21 7.84
CA GLY A 164 -19.92 7.28 7.25
C GLY A 164 -19.31 6.07 6.57
N PHE A 165 -18.01 6.04 6.34
CA PHE A 165 -17.36 4.96 5.58
C PHE A 165 -15.93 4.71 6.03
N HIS A 166 -15.47 3.52 5.70
CA HIS A 166 -14.10 3.07 5.87
C HIS A 166 -13.68 2.36 4.60
N ASP A 167 -12.90 3.04 3.78
CA ASP A 167 -12.43 2.53 2.50
C ASP A 167 -10.95 2.14 2.57
N LEU A 168 -10.56 1.15 1.79
CA LEU A 168 -9.18 0.78 1.56
C LEU A 168 -8.83 1.05 0.09
N LEU A 169 -7.99 2.05 -0.14
CA LEU A 169 -7.40 2.32 -1.43
C LEU A 169 -6.08 1.55 -1.54
N HIS A 170 -5.97 0.68 -2.52
CA HIS A 170 -4.74 -0.08 -2.76
C HIS A 170 -4.48 -0.25 -4.25
N LYS A 171 -3.22 -0.47 -4.60
CA LYS A 171 -2.81 -0.75 -5.97
C LYS A 171 -3.37 -2.11 -6.42
N VAL A 172 -3.88 -2.16 -7.63
CA VAL A 172 -4.25 -3.45 -8.25
C VAL A 172 -2.99 -4.21 -8.60
N GLU A 173 -2.82 -5.38 -8.00
CA GLU A 173 -1.66 -6.24 -8.20
C GLU A 173 -1.59 -6.79 -9.63
N ALA A 174 -0.37 -6.97 -10.14
CA ALA A 174 -0.14 -7.46 -11.50
C ALA A 174 -0.92 -8.76 -11.85
N PRO A 175 -0.98 -9.80 -11.00
CA PRO A 175 -1.75 -11.00 -11.31
C PRO A 175 -3.25 -10.74 -11.50
N VAL A 176 -3.81 -9.73 -10.81
CA VAL A 176 -5.20 -9.34 -10.97
C VAL A 176 -5.39 -8.59 -12.30
N GLN A 177 -4.48 -7.65 -12.60
CA GLN A 177 -4.51 -6.95 -13.89
C GLN A 177 -4.40 -7.91 -15.05
N ASP A 178 -3.46 -8.86 -15.00
CA ASP A 178 -3.23 -9.86 -16.05
C ASP A 178 -4.47 -10.71 -16.34
N ILE A 179 -5.21 -11.09 -15.30
CA ILE A 179 -6.40 -11.93 -15.45
C ILE A 179 -7.62 -11.11 -15.92
N PHE A 180 -7.85 -9.92 -15.35
CA PHE A 180 -9.07 -9.15 -15.59
C PHE A 180 -8.93 -8.10 -16.69
N LYS A 181 -7.75 -7.93 -17.26
CA LYS A 181 -7.56 -7.05 -18.42
C LYS A 181 -8.45 -7.47 -19.59
N VAL A 182 -9.07 -6.49 -20.25
CA VAL A 182 -9.91 -6.74 -21.44
C VAL A 182 -9.10 -7.48 -22.50
N ALA A 183 -9.67 -8.56 -23.02
CA ALA A 183 -9.03 -9.45 -24.00
C ALA A 183 -7.70 -10.06 -23.52
N SER A 184 -7.60 -10.37 -22.25
CA SER A 184 -6.43 -11.04 -21.70
C SER A 184 -6.26 -12.44 -22.29
N MET A 185 -5.05 -12.74 -22.76
CA MET A 185 -4.63 -14.07 -23.24
C MET A 185 -3.74 -14.77 -22.20
N GLU A 186 -3.64 -14.23 -20.99
CA GLU A 186 -2.85 -14.86 -19.94
C GLU A 186 -3.46 -16.20 -19.49
N PRO A 187 -2.62 -17.20 -19.19
CA PRO A 187 -3.10 -18.54 -18.84
C PRO A 187 -4.10 -18.55 -17.70
N GLY A 188 -3.94 -17.68 -16.69
CA GLY A 188 -4.88 -17.54 -15.58
C GLY A 188 -6.25 -17.01 -16.00
N ALA A 189 -6.30 -16.10 -16.98
CA ALA A 189 -7.56 -15.58 -17.53
C ALA A 189 -8.30 -16.67 -18.31
N ILE A 190 -7.57 -17.43 -19.13
CA ILE A 190 -8.15 -18.55 -19.89
C ILE A 190 -8.65 -19.65 -18.95
N LEU A 191 -7.91 -19.96 -17.87
CA LEU A 191 -8.35 -20.90 -16.85
C LEU A 191 -9.62 -20.44 -16.12
N LEU A 192 -9.74 -19.14 -15.85
CA LEU A 192 -10.96 -18.57 -15.27
C LEU A 192 -12.15 -18.74 -16.22
N MET A 193 -11.98 -18.45 -17.53
CA MET A 193 -13.00 -18.69 -18.55
C MET A 193 -13.36 -20.18 -18.69
N ALA A 194 -12.36 -21.08 -18.62
CA ALA A 194 -12.58 -22.51 -18.60
C ALA A 194 -13.45 -22.94 -17.40
N SER A 195 -13.16 -22.40 -16.22
CA SER A 195 -13.93 -22.69 -15.01
C SER A 195 -15.37 -22.19 -15.10
N GLN A 196 -15.60 -20.99 -15.64
CA GLN A 196 -16.93 -20.46 -15.86
C GLN A 196 -17.71 -21.27 -16.90
N ALA A 197 -17.09 -21.64 -18.02
CA ALA A 197 -17.68 -22.50 -19.04
C ALA A 197 -18.01 -23.90 -18.47
N TYR A 198 -17.14 -24.47 -17.64
CA TYR A 198 -17.40 -25.76 -16.96
C TYR A 198 -18.61 -25.69 -16.02
N GLN A 199 -18.74 -24.61 -15.23
CA GLN A 199 -19.91 -24.40 -14.37
C GLN A 199 -21.21 -24.23 -15.20
N ALA A 200 -21.12 -23.58 -16.36
CA ALA A 200 -22.23 -23.45 -17.31
C ALA A 200 -22.49 -24.73 -18.13
N LYS A 201 -21.74 -25.82 -17.88
CA LYS A 201 -21.83 -27.08 -18.62
C LYS A 201 -21.63 -26.92 -20.13
N SER A 202 -20.79 -25.95 -20.53
CA SER A 202 -20.46 -25.68 -21.92
C SER A 202 -19.25 -26.51 -22.37
N HIS A 203 -19.31 -27.08 -23.58
CA HIS A 203 -18.19 -27.79 -24.20
C HIS A 203 -16.93 -26.89 -24.45
N LYS A 204 -17.08 -25.59 -24.43
CA LYS A 204 -15.95 -24.62 -24.55
C LYS A 204 -14.94 -24.76 -23.43
N ALA A 205 -15.32 -25.35 -22.28
CA ALA A 205 -14.39 -25.57 -21.17
C ALA A 205 -13.19 -26.43 -21.61
N ASP A 206 -13.42 -27.47 -22.39
CA ASP A 206 -12.36 -28.36 -22.90
C ASP A 206 -11.43 -27.63 -23.89
N GLU A 207 -11.99 -26.80 -24.76
CA GLU A 207 -11.20 -25.97 -25.68
C GLU A 207 -10.25 -25.02 -24.93
N TYR A 208 -10.75 -24.33 -23.90
CA TYR A 208 -9.93 -23.42 -23.07
C TYR A 208 -8.82 -24.19 -22.33
N ILE A 209 -9.10 -25.36 -21.77
CA ILE A 209 -8.07 -26.16 -21.09
C ILE A 209 -6.98 -26.60 -22.08
N ARG A 210 -7.34 -27.03 -23.29
CA ARG A 210 -6.37 -27.39 -24.33
C ARG A 210 -5.46 -26.24 -24.74
N MET A 211 -5.99 -25.01 -24.77
CA MET A 211 -5.19 -23.80 -25.10
C MET A 211 -4.04 -23.57 -24.10
N ILE A 212 -4.23 -23.97 -22.85
CA ILE A 212 -3.26 -23.73 -21.77
C ILE A 212 -2.60 -25.00 -21.24
N GLU A 213 -2.75 -26.14 -21.91
CA GLU A 213 -2.26 -27.43 -21.45
C GLU A 213 -0.78 -27.42 -21.00
N THR A 214 0.06 -26.74 -21.77
CA THR A 214 1.49 -26.63 -21.46
C THR A 214 1.81 -25.61 -20.34
N GLN A 215 0.86 -24.75 -19.97
CA GLN A 215 1.04 -23.67 -19.02
C GLN A 215 0.06 -23.76 -17.84
N ILE A 216 -0.53 -24.94 -17.61
CA ILE A 216 -1.57 -25.12 -16.58
C ILE A 216 -1.08 -24.79 -15.18
N GLU A 217 0.17 -25.12 -14.86
CA GLU A 217 0.78 -24.79 -13.56
C GLU A 217 0.90 -23.28 -13.36
N ARG A 218 1.34 -22.57 -14.39
CA ARG A 218 1.40 -21.10 -14.38
C ARG A 218 0.01 -20.49 -14.24
N ALA A 219 -0.99 -21.03 -14.95
CA ALA A 219 -2.37 -20.59 -14.85
C ALA A 219 -2.94 -20.73 -13.43
N VAL A 220 -2.69 -21.87 -12.79
CA VAL A 220 -3.10 -22.10 -11.40
C VAL A 220 -2.40 -21.13 -10.46
N ALA A 221 -1.09 -20.94 -10.60
CA ALA A 221 -0.33 -19.99 -9.77
C ALA A 221 -0.83 -18.55 -9.91
N GLN A 222 -1.13 -18.10 -11.13
CA GLN A 222 -1.72 -16.78 -11.39
C GLN A 222 -3.09 -16.62 -10.72
N CYS A 223 -3.99 -17.60 -10.84
CA CYS A 223 -5.30 -17.56 -10.20
C CYS A 223 -5.20 -17.52 -8.66
N VAL A 224 -4.28 -18.31 -8.07
CA VAL A 224 -4.05 -18.34 -6.62
C VAL A 224 -3.49 -17.00 -6.13
N SER A 225 -2.50 -16.45 -6.84
CA SER A 225 -1.89 -15.16 -6.52
C SER A 225 -2.92 -14.01 -6.62
N ALA A 226 -3.69 -13.97 -7.72
CA ALA A 226 -4.74 -12.97 -7.89
C ALA A 226 -5.85 -13.07 -6.82
N ALA A 227 -6.24 -14.28 -6.42
CA ALA A 227 -7.20 -14.47 -5.34
C ALA A 227 -6.67 -13.91 -4.00
N GLY A 228 -5.36 -14.02 -3.75
CA GLY A 228 -4.72 -13.45 -2.57
C GLY A 228 -4.72 -11.92 -2.56
N ALA A 229 -4.57 -11.30 -3.73
CA ALA A 229 -4.50 -9.85 -3.89
C ALA A 229 -5.89 -9.17 -3.86
N LEU A 230 -6.96 -9.90 -4.15
CA LEU A 230 -8.31 -9.36 -4.16
C LEU A 230 -8.91 -9.28 -2.76
N PHE A 231 -9.69 -8.23 -2.52
CA PHE A 231 -10.45 -8.06 -1.28
C PHE A 231 -11.88 -8.63 -1.38
N GLN A 232 -12.45 -8.66 -2.57
CA GLN A 232 -13.84 -9.09 -2.79
C GLN A 232 -13.97 -10.63 -2.79
N SER A 233 -14.73 -11.18 -1.84
CA SER A 233 -14.85 -12.63 -1.62
C SER A 233 -15.49 -13.40 -2.79
N SER A 234 -16.35 -12.75 -3.61
CA SER A 234 -16.92 -13.38 -4.81
C SER A 234 -15.86 -13.72 -5.83
N HIS A 235 -15.05 -12.74 -6.20
CA HIS A 235 -13.96 -12.92 -7.17
C HIS A 235 -12.87 -13.87 -6.64
N GLN A 236 -12.56 -13.80 -5.34
CA GLN A 236 -11.66 -14.77 -4.71
C GLN A 236 -12.16 -16.21 -4.90
N LYS A 237 -13.46 -16.44 -4.66
CA LYS A 237 -14.07 -17.77 -4.82
C LYS A 237 -14.04 -18.26 -6.28
N GLU A 238 -14.28 -17.37 -7.23
CA GLU A 238 -14.20 -17.70 -8.67
C GLU A 238 -12.79 -18.12 -9.07
N LEU A 239 -11.79 -17.34 -8.69
CA LEU A 239 -10.38 -17.64 -8.97
C LEU A 239 -9.92 -18.93 -8.29
N MET A 240 -10.30 -19.16 -7.03
CA MET A 240 -9.96 -20.39 -6.32
C MET A 240 -10.67 -21.63 -6.90
N ARG A 241 -11.89 -21.49 -7.45
CA ARG A 241 -12.55 -22.56 -8.21
C ARG A 241 -11.82 -22.83 -9.53
N ALA A 242 -11.39 -21.78 -10.23
CA ALA A 242 -10.59 -21.93 -11.44
C ALA A 242 -9.24 -22.64 -11.15
N ALA A 243 -8.54 -22.20 -10.12
CA ALA A 243 -7.32 -22.86 -9.68
C ALA A 243 -7.54 -24.33 -9.33
N ARG A 244 -8.63 -24.67 -8.61
CA ARG A 244 -8.99 -26.07 -8.31
C ARG A 244 -9.30 -26.89 -9.56
N LEU A 245 -9.97 -26.30 -10.55
CA LEU A 245 -10.17 -26.97 -11.83
C LEU A 245 -8.83 -27.26 -12.50
N GLY A 246 -7.93 -26.28 -12.54
CA GLY A 246 -6.60 -26.42 -13.11
C GLY A 246 -5.76 -27.49 -12.43
N THR A 247 -5.85 -27.64 -11.11
CA THR A 247 -5.08 -28.69 -10.39
C THR A 247 -5.47 -30.10 -10.78
N ALA A 248 -6.67 -30.33 -11.33
CA ALA A 248 -7.08 -31.64 -11.82
C ALA A 248 -6.33 -32.05 -13.12
N PHE A 249 -5.73 -31.10 -13.81
CA PHE A 249 -4.96 -31.33 -15.05
C PHE A 249 -3.44 -31.20 -14.84
N MET A 250 -2.99 -30.92 -13.61
CA MET A 250 -1.56 -30.89 -13.28
C MET A 250 -1.01 -32.31 -13.12
N LYS A 251 0.25 -32.51 -13.52
CA LYS A 251 0.96 -33.79 -13.34
C LYS A 251 1.29 -34.07 -11.88
N GLU A 252 1.65 -33.02 -11.14
CA GLU A 252 1.84 -33.04 -9.70
C GLU A 252 0.59 -32.46 -9.03
N GLY A 253 0.13 -33.10 -7.96
CA GLY A 253 -1.09 -32.68 -7.26
C GLY A 253 -1.01 -31.24 -6.72
N PRO A 254 -2.10 -30.73 -6.10
CA PRO A 254 -2.16 -29.37 -5.59
C PRO A 254 -1.03 -29.10 -4.59
N THR A 255 -0.27 -28.03 -4.82
CA THR A 255 0.84 -27.64 -3.95
C THR A 255 0.36 -27.29 -2.55
N SER A 256 1.20 -27.52 -1.53
CA SER A 256 0.93 -27.13 -0.14
C SER A 256 0.55 -25.64 -0.03
N ILE A 257 1.13 -24.79 -0.88
CA ILE A 257 0.85 -23.36 -0.99
C ILE A 257 -0.63 -23.09 -1.32
N PHE A 258 -1.19 -23.83 -2.28
CA PHE A 258 -2.62 -23.69 -2.65
C PHE A 258 -3.53 -23.98 -1.45
N HIS A 259 -3.25 -25.07 -0.73
CA HIS A 259 -4.06 -25.43 0.44
C HIS A 259 -3.94 -24.40 1.56
N GLN A 260 -2.74 -23.96 1.87
CA GLN A 260 -2.48 -22.92 2.88
C GLN A 260 -3.20 -21.62 2.52
N GLN A 261 -3.14 -21.20 1.26
CA GLN A 261 -3.79 -19.97 0.82
C GLN A 261 -5.32 -20.08 0.89
N CYS A 262 -5.90 -21.24 0.55
CA CYS A 262 -7.33 -21.50 0.75
C CYS A 262 -7.75 -21.31 2.21
N VAL A 263 -6.98 -21.87 3.16
CA VAL A 263 -7.29 -21.77 4.59
C VAL A 263 -7.16 -20.31 5.06
N THR A 264 -6.10 -19.63 4.68
CA THR A 264 -5.86 -18.23 5.05
C THR A 264 -6.95 -17.31 4.53
N LEU A 265 -7.35 -17.44 3.25
CA LEU A 265 -8.44 -16.63 2.67
C LEU A 265 -9.78 -16.91 3.34
N LYS A 266 -10.07 -18.16 3.70
CA LYS A 266 -11.28 -18.51 4.47
C LYS A 266 -11.28 -17.82 5.84
N LEU A 267 -10.15 -17.82 6.53
CA LEU A 267 -10.00 -17.15 7.83
C LEU A 267 -10.21 -15.66 7.72
N LEU A 268 -9.52 -15.00 6.77
CA LEU A 268 -9.66 -13.55 6.55
C LEU A 268 -11.10 -13.16 6.19
N ASN A 269 -11.77 -13.96 5.36
CA ASN A 269 -13.17 -13.72 5.02
C ASN A 269 -14.12 -13.95 6.20
N ALA A 270 -13.81 -14.92 7.07
CA ALA A 270 -14.61 -15.16 8.29
C ALA A 270 -14.46 -13.98 9.27
N VAL A 271 -13.23 -13.52 9.53
CA VAL A 271 -12.97 -12.33 10.36
C VAL A 271 -13.76 -11.13 9.87
N ARG A 272 -13.74 -10.89 8.56
CA ARG A 272 -14.50 -9.81 7.91
C ARG A 272 -16.01 -9.98 8.03
N HIS A 273 -16.51 -11.19 7.79
CA HIS A 273 -17.94 -11.48 7.85
C HIS A 273 -18.51 -11.30 9.26
N TYR A 274 -17.79 -11.77 10.26
CA TYR A 274 -18.19 -11.64 11.67
C TYR A 274 -17.81 -10.30 12.29
N ARG A 275 -17.19 -9.39 11.53
CA ARG A 275 -16.75 -8.06 11.99
C ARG A 275 -15.86 -8.11 13.25
N ILE A 276 -14.96 -9.07 13.28
CA ILE A 276 -13.99 -9.23 14.37
C ILE A 276 -12.74 -8.42 14.04
N GLY A 277 -12.54 -7.29 14.72
CA GLY A 277 -11.38 -6.41 14.49
C GLY A 277 -11.36 -5.74 13.13
N LEU A 278 -10.20 -5.27 12.71
CA LEU A 278 -9.99 -4.64 11.41
C LEU A 278 -9.84 -5.68 10.30
N PRO A 279 -10.51 -5.52 9.15
CA PRO A 279 -10.33 -6.40 8.01
C PRO A 279 -8.93 -6.21 7.43
N LEU A 280 -8.15 -7.30 7.40
CA LEU A 280 -6.82 -7.33 6.81
C LEU A 280 -6.85 -7.89 5.39
N THR A 281 -5.89 -7.46 4.58
CA THR A 281 -5.56 -8.09 3.29
C THR A 281 -4.57 -9.25 3.50
N LEU A 282 -4.41 -10.12 2.51
CA LEU A 282 -3.40 -11.18 2.58
C LEU A 282 -1.96 -10.62 2.61
N PRO A 283 -1.61 -9.60 1.80
CA PRO A 283 -0.31 -8.94 1.91
C PRO A 283 -0.04 -8.35 3.31
N GLN A 284 -1.03 -7.72 3.93
CA GLN A 284 -0.90 -7.20 5.30
C GLN A 284 -0.62 -8.33 6.29
N LEU A 285 -1.36 -9.44 6.19
CA LEU A 285 -1.16 -10.60 7.08
C LEU A 285 0.23 -11.22 6.92
N THR A 286 0.74 -11.33 5.69
CA THR A 286 2.07 -11.92 5.43
C THR A 286 3.22 -11.03 5.87
N LYS A 287 3.04 -9.69 5.80
CA LYS A 287 4.02 -8.71 6.27
C LYS A 287 3.96 -8.48 7.79
N LEU A 288 2.88 -8.90 8.46
CA LEU A 288 2.76 -8.83 9.92
C LEU A 288 3.62 -9.91 10.57
N THR A 289 4.75 -9.50 11.12
CA THR A 289 5.56 -10.38 11.99
C THR A 289 4.95 -10.46 13.39
N THR A 290 5.25 -11.52 14.15
CA THR A 290 4.77 -11.69 15.52
C THR A 290 5.02 -10.46 16.42
N PRO A 291 6.18 -9.78 16.40
CA PRO A 291 6.38 -8.55 17.14
C PRO A 291 5.40 -7.43 16.77
N VAL A 292 5.14 -7.22 15.48
CA VAL A 292 4.21 -6.18 15.01
C VAL A 292 2.77 -6.49 15.43
N LEU A 293 2.37 -7.76 15.42
CA LEU A 293 1.06 -8.19 15.92
C LEU A 293 0.92 -7.94 17.42
N LEU A 294 1.96 -8.22 18.21
CA LEU A 294 1.98 -7.97 19.64
C LEU A 294 1.92 -6.47 19.95
N ASP A 295 2.68 -5.64 19.24
CA ASP A 295 2.64 -4.19 19.40
C ASP A 295 1.25 -3.60 19.09
N ARG A 296 0.59 -4.11 18.04
CA ARG A 296 -0.78 -3.68 17.71
C ARG A 296 -1.83 -4.19 18.70
N SER A 297 -1.63 -5.36 19.31
CA SER A 297 -2.58 -5.92 20.30
C SER A 297 -2.50 -5.23 21.66
N VAL A 298 -1.37 -4.60 21.99
CA VAL A 298 -1.17 -3.88 23.25
C VAL A 298 -1.70 -2.43 23.18
N SER A 299 -1.92 -1.90 21.96
CA SER A 299 -2.44 -0.53 21.76
C SER A 299 -3.98 -0.44 21.74
N HIS A 300 -4.67 -1.51 22.02
CA HIS A 300 -6.12 -1.61 22.24
C HIS A 300 -6.43 -2.08 23.65
#